data_fc973e3a40adf0063c55f7a6a80b7db1
#
_entry.id   fc973e3a40adf0063c55f7a6a80b7db1
#
_cell.length_a   1.000
_cell.length_b   1.000
_cell.length_c   1.000
_cell.angle_alpha   90.00
_cell.angle_beta   90.00
_cell.angle_gamma   90.00
#
_symmetry.space_group_name_H-M   'P 1'
#
loop_
_entity.id
_entity.type
_entity.pdbx_description
1 polymer ?
#
loop_
_entity_poly.entity_id
_entity_poly.type
_entity_poly.pdbx_seq_one_letter_code
_entity_poly.pdbx_strand_id
1 'polypeptide(L)'
;MGGWRTGAERLAGAARLVRIGQGFDAHRWGPGEAVWLCGVRIDHDHTLIGHSDADAGLHALTDAILGAIGEGDIGEHFPPSDPQWKGASSDRFLTHAVGLAAAKGGRILNADVTLICERPKIRPHRGAMRARLAELLGLPIDPVSVAGCATIVWAG
;
A
#
# COMPACT_ATOMS: atom_id res chain seq x y z
N MET A 1 -40.48 -26.10 16.88
CA MET A 1 -39.37 -26.59 16.03
C MET A 1 -38.56 -25.41 15.55
N GLY A 2 -37.44 -25.17 16.21
CA GLY A 2 -36.52 -24.08 15.84
C GLY A 2 -35.64 -24.53 14.67
N GLY A 3 -35.91 -24.00 13.48
CA GLY A 3 -35.08 -24.23 12.30
C GLY A 3 -33.65 -23.66 12.52
N TRP A 4 -32.66 -24.48 12.37
CA TRP A 4 -31.26 -24.07 12.39
C TRP A 4 -30.99 -23.23 11.12
N ARG A 5 -30.75 -21.94 11.31
CA ARG A 5 -30.29 -21.09 10.19
C ARG A 5 -28.91 -21.55 9.77
N THR A 6 -28.68 -21.66 8.47
CA THR A 6 -27.38 -22.01 7.92
C THR A 6 -26.33 -20.92 8.26
N GLY A 7 -25.06 -21.27 8.29
CA GLY A 7 -23.97 -20.29 8.54
C GLY A 7 -24.02 -19.10 7.61
N ALA A 8 -24.43 -19.29 6.35
CA ALA A 8 -24.60 -18.24 5.36
C ALA A 8 -25.70 -17.22 5.72
N GLU A 9 -26.83 -17.69 6.27
CA GLU A 9 -27.95 -16.81 6.71
C GLU A 9 -27.60 -16.02 7.98
N ARG A 10 -26.69 -16.53 8.81
CA ARG A 10 -26.15 -15.80 9.96
C ARG A 10 -25.18 -14.70 9.54
N LEU A 11 -24.45 -14.90 8.45
CA LEU A 11 -23.53 -13.91 7.90
C LEU A 11 -24.22 -12.80 7.11
N ALA A 12 -25.37 -13.08 6.50
CA ALA A 12 -26.15 -12.11 5.73
C ALA A 12 -26.81 -11.01 6.58
N GLY A 13 -27.02 -11.25 7.89
CA GLY A 13 -27.47 -10.24 8.86
C GLY A 13 -26.36 -9.71 9.75
N ALA A 14 -25.13 -10.08 9.48
CA ALA A 14 -24.00 -9.78 10.35
C ALA A 14 -23.48 -8.34 10.14
N ALA A 15 -23.13 -7.73 11.25
CA ALA A 15 -22.28 -6.56 11.34
C ALA A 15 -21.22 -6.55 10.22
N ARG A 16 -20.97 -5.39 9.64
CA ARG A 16 -19.91 -5.18 8.64
C ARG A 16 -18.62 -5.83 9.13
N LEU A 17 -18.21 -6.90 8.45
CA LEU A 17 -16.99 -7.61 8.81
C LEU A 17 -15.79 -6.69 8.54
N VAL A 18 -14.99 -6.47 9.58
CA VAL A 18 -13.69 -5.82 9.41
C VAL A 18 -12.76 -6.81 8.71
N ARG A 19 -12.11 -6.39 7.64
CA ARG A 19 -11.08 -7.15 6.94
C ARG A 19 -9.73 -6.49 7.20
N ILE A 20 -8.69 -7.29 7.28
CA ILE A 20 -7.33 -6.84 7.46
C ILE A 20 -6.53 -7.31 6.24
N GLY A 21 -5.73 -6.43 5.66
CA GLY A 21 -4.79 -6.75 4.61
C GLY A 21 -3.36 -6.47 5.06
N GLN A 22 -2.44 -7.24 4.53
CA GLN A 22 -1.00 -7.07 4.70
C GLN A 22 -0.36 -7.12 3.32
N GLY A 23 0.57 -6.20 3.05
CA GLY A 23 1.39 -6.18 1.85
C GLY A 23 2.86 -6.01 2.21
N PHE A 24 3.72 -6.54 1.37
CA PHE A 24 5.16 -6.42 1.49
C PHE A 24 5.75 -6.19 0.10
N ASP A 25 6.68 -5.25 -0.01
CA ASP A 25 7.40 -4.99 -1.23
C ASP A 25 8.87 -4.70 -0.94
N ALA A 26 9.74 -5.07 -1.86
CA ALA A 26 11.17 -4.85 -1.76
C ALA A 26 11.78 -4.55 -3.12
N HIS A 27 12.53 -3.46 -3.19
CA HIS A 27 13.20 -3.01 -4.40
C HIS A 27 14.70 -2.85 -4.17
N ARG A 28 15.46 -3.04 -5.23
CA ARG A 28 16.90 -2.78 -5.23
C ARG A 28 17.16 -1.30 -5.42
N TRP A 29 18.22 -0.82 -4.79
CA TRP A 29 18.77 0.50 -5.06
C TRP A 29 19.56 0.51 -6.38
N GLY A 30 19.50 1.64 -7.05
CA GLY A 30 20.30 1.93 -8.23
C GLY A 30 20.69 3.41 -8.30
N PRO A 31 21.51 3.81 -9.27
CA PRO A 31 21.87 5.21 -9.48
C PRO A 31 20.64 6.06 -9.76
N GLY A 32 20.58 7.24 -9.15
CA GLY A 32 19.48 8.17 -9.33
C GLY A 32 19.68 9.46 -8.57
N GLU A 33 18.74 10.38 -8.67
CA GLU A 33 18.78 11.69 -8.02
C GLU A 33 17.64 11.86 -7.01
N ALA A 34 16.71 10.94 -6.98
CA ALA A 34 15.57 10.97 -6.07
C ALA A 34 14.96 9.58 -5.90
N VAL A 35 14.22 9.40 -4.83
CA VAL A 35 13.42 8.20 -4.55
C VAL A 35 11.98 8.61 -4.22
N TRP A 36 11.02 7.79 -4.67
CA TRP A 36 9.61 7.92 -4.29
C TRP A 36 9.31 6.97 -3.14
N LEU A 37 8.76 7.49 -2.05
CA LEU A 37 8.34 6.70 -0.89
C LEU A 37 7.02 7.24 -0.33
N CYS A 38 5.99 6.39 -0.29
CA CYS A 38 4.63 6.75 0.13
C CYS A 38 4.08 7.98 -0.59
N GLY A 39 4.33 8.08 -1.90
CA GLY A 39 3.86 9.18 -2.74
C GLY A 39 4.59 10.50 -2.56
N VAL A 40 5.75 10.49 -1.90
CA VAL A 40 6.60 11.68 -1.70
C VAL A 40 7.94 11.48 -2.39
N ARG A 41 8.32 12.45 -3.23
CA ARG A 41 9.64 12.51 -3.84
C ARG A 41 10.66 13.06 -2.84
N ILE A 42 11.73 12.33 -2.65
CA ILE A 42 12.82 12.69 -1.74
C ILE A 42 14.12 12.75 -2.56
N ASP A 43 14.81 13.86 -2.51
CA ASP A 43 16.12 13.99 -3.14
C ASP A 43 17.11 13.04 -2.47
N HIS A 44 17.78 12.24 -3.29
CA HIS A 44 18.66 11.18 -2.84
C HIS A 44 19.61 10.77 -3.97
N ASP A 45 20.80 10.31 -3.63
CA ASP A 45 21.83 9.87 -4.59
C ASP A 45 21.58 8.49 -5.21
N HIS A 46 20.49 7.84 -4.81
CA HIS A 46 20.02 6.57 -5.35
C HIS A 46 18.50 6.60 -5.57
N THR A 47 18.02 5.74 -6.44
CA THR A 47 16.59 5.48 -6.67
C THR A 47 16.29 4.01 -6.46
N LEU A 48 15.01 3.66 -6.32
CA LEU A 48 14.57 2.27 -6.37
C LEU A 48 14.38 1.84 -7.83
N ILE A 49 14.82 0.63 -8.16
CA ILE A 49 14.71 0.07 -9.51
C ILE A 49 13.40 -0.70 -9.64
N GLY A 50 12.56 -0.33 -10.60
CA GLY A 50 11.30 -0.99 -10.89
C GLY A 50 10.71 -0.58 -12.24
N HIS A 51 9.58 -1.19 -12.61
CA HIS A 51 8.87 -0.89 -13.86
C HIS A 51 8.06 0.42 -13.80
N SER A 52 7.67 0.85 -12.58
CA SER A 52 7.00 2.12 -12.29
C SER A 52 7.99 3.11 -11.67
N ASP A 53 7.50 4.05 -10.87
CA ASP A 53 8.33 4.89 -10.00
C ASP A 53 8.94 4.12 -8.80
N ALA A 54 8.60 2.82 -8.69
CA ALA A 54 9.09 1.89 -7.68
C ALA A 54 8.84 2.34 -6.23
N ASP A 55 7.73 3.04 -5.97
CA ASP A 55 7.34 3.41 -4.62
C ASP A 55 6.90 2.18 -3.82
N ALA A 56 7.86 1.60 -3.09
CA ALA A 56 7.63 0.37 -2.33
C ALA A 56 6.54 0.53 -1.26
N GLY A 57 6.38 1.71 -0.69
CA GLY A 57 5.31 1.99 0.29
C GLY A 57 3.92 1.93 -0.33
N LEU A 58 3.74 2.52 -1.50
CA LEU A 58 2.48 2.47 -2.23
C LEU A 58 2.19 1.09 -2.81
N HIS A 59 3.22 0.36 -3.27
CA HIS A 59 3.05 -1.02 -3.75
C HIS A 59 2.59 -1.95 -2.65
N ALA A 60 3.26 -1.96 -1.50
CA ALA A 60 2.87 -2.77 -0.36
C ALA A 60 1.45 -2.45 0.12
N LEU A 61 1.08 -1.18 0.14
CA LEU A 61 -0.25 -0.75 0.55
C LEU A 61 -1.33 -1.16 -0.48
N THR A 62 -1.01 -1.12 -1.77
CA THR A 62 -1.87 -1.63 -2.85
C THR A 62 -2.16 -3.11 -2.63
N ASP A 63 -1.14 -3.93 -2.42
CA ASP A 63 -1.27 -5.36 -2.14
C ASP A 63 -2.06 -5.65 -0.87
N ALA A 64 -1.85 -4.85 0.19
CA ALA A 64 -2.62 -4.99 1.42
C ALA A 64 -4.12 -4.81 1.17
N ILE A 65 -4.51 -3.81 0.37
CA ILE A 65 -5.92 -3.55 0.05
C ILE A 65 -6.48 -4.66 -0.84
N LEU A 66 -5.78 -5.03 -1.92
CA LEU A 66 -6.20 -6.10 -2.83
C LEU A 66 -6.37 -7.42 -2.08
N GLY A 67 -5.41 -7.79 -1.23
CA GLY A 67 -5.49 -8.98 -0.39
C GLY A 67 -6.66 -8.95 0.59
N ALA A 68 -6.95 -7.82 1.23
CA ALA A 68 -8.09 -7.67 2.14
C ALA A 68 -9.44 -7.91 1.47
N ILE A 69 -9.56 -7.55 0.19
CA ILE A 69 -10.80 -7.72 -0.59
C ILE A 69 -10.82 -8.99 -1.45
N GLY A 70 -9.75 -9.79 -1.44
CA GLY A 70 -9.64 -11.03 -2.19
C GLY A 70 -9.50 -10.84 -3.70
N GLU A 71 -8.78 -9.80 -4.12
CA GLU A 71 -8.56 -9.42 -5.53
C GLU A 71 -7.11 -9.66 -6.01
N GLY A 72 -6.41 -10.63 -5.44
CA GLY A 72 -5.05 -10.96 -5.85
C GLY A 72 -4.01 -9.90 -5.44
N ASP A 73 -3.10 -9.57 -6.35
CA ASP A 73 -1.98 -8.67 -6.11
C ASP A 73 -1.80 -7.62 -7.22
N ILE A 74 -0.85 -6.72 -7.02
CA ILE A 74 -0.52 -5.65 -7.96
C ILE A 74 -0.10 -6.19 -9.34
N GLY A 75 0.56 -7.35 -9.39
CA GLY A 75 1.02 -7.98 -10.63
C GLY A 75 -0.10 -8.51 -11.51
N GLU A 76 -1.20 -8.96 -10.90
CA GLU A 76 -2.40 -9.40 -11.61
C GLU A 76 -3.14 -8.21 -12.25
N HIS A 77 -3.23 -7.08 -11.56
CA HIS A 77 -3.92 -5.88 -12.05
C HIS A 77 -3.08 -5.04 -12.99
N PHE A 78 -1.76 -5.01 -12.79
CA PHE A 78 -0.82 -4.15 -13.51
C PHE A 78 0.40 -4.96 -13.97
N PRO A 79 0.20 -5.92 -14.88
CA PRO A 79 1.27 -6.82 -15.29
C PRO A 79 2.45 -6.04 -15.89
N PRO A 80 3.69 -6.33 -15.48
CA PRO A 80 4.90 -5.67 -15.99
C PRO A 80 5.10 -5.84 -17.50
N SER A 81 4.46 -6.84 -18.10
CA SER A 81 4.46 -7.09 -19.54
C SER A 81 3.62 -6.08 -20.33
N ASP A 82 2.73 -5.33 -19.68
CA ASP A 82 1.90 -4.33 -20.31
C ASP A 82 2.63 -2.97 -20.37
N PRO A 83 2.97 -2.48 -21.59
CA PRO A 83 3.74 -1.25 -21.76
C PRO A 83 3.07 0.00 -21.16
N GLN A 84 1.75 0.00 -20.97
CA GLN A 84 1.03 1.15 -20.40
C GLN A 84 1.45 1.48 -18.97
N TRP A 85 1.99 0.50 -18.26
CA TRP A 85 2.42 0.67 -16.86
C TRP A 85 3.89 1.03 -16.70
N LYS A 86 4.65 1.02 -17.78
CA LYS A 86 6.07 1.42 -17.77
C LYS A 86 6.20 2.89 -17.39
N GLY A 87 6.88 3.14 -16.27
CA GLY A 87 7.06 4.49 -15.73
C GLY A 87 5.79 5.09 -15.12
N ALA A 88 4.73 4.30 -14.91
CA ALA A 88 3.53 4.80 -14.24
C ALA A 88 3.81 5.18 -12.80
N SER A 89 3.15 6.22 -12.31
CA SER A 89 3.19 6.60 -10.90
C SER A 89 2.38 5.61 -10.06
N SER A 90 2.95 5.17 -8.93
CA SER A 90 2.35 4.13 -8.07
C SER A 90 1.07 4.58 -7.36
N ASP A 91 0.80 5.87 -7.28
CA ASP A 91 -0.47 6.39 -6.76
C ASP A 91 -1.68 5.93 -7.61
N ARG A 92 -1.49 5.68 -8.90
CA ARG A 92 -2.52 5.11 -9.78
C ARG A 92 -2.92 3.69 -9.34
N PHE A 93 -1.94 2.89 -8.92
CA PHE A 93 -2.18 1.52 -8.45
C PHE A 93 -2.96 1.52 -7.15
N LEU A 94 -2.55 2.36 -6.20
CA LEU A 94 -3.25 2.50 -4.93
C LEU A 94 -4.68 3.02 -5.12
N THR A 95 -4.87 4.04 -5.96
CA THR A 95 -6.20 4.59 -6.27
C THR A 95 -7.12 3.54 -6.89
N HIS A 96 -6.60 2.68 -7.76
CA HIS A 96 -7.36 1.57 -8.33
C HIS A 96 -7.81 0.58 -7.24
N ALA A 97 -6.92 0.16 -6.35
CA ALA A 97 -7.25 -0.76 -5.26
C ALA A 97 -8.30 -0.17 -4.30
N VAL A 98 -8.18 1.11 -3.96
CA VAL A 98 -9.19 1.83 -3.16
C VAL A 98 -10.54 1.86 -3.88
N GLY A 99 -10.56 2.11 -5.18
CA GLY A 99 -11.77 2.06 -6.00
C GLY A 99 -12.43 0.68 -6.00
N LEU A 100 -11.66 -0.40 -6.12
CA LEU A 100 -12.17 -1.77 -6.04
C LEU A 100 -12.76 -2.07 -4.66
N ALA A 101 -12.10 -1.65 -3.59
CA ALA A 101 -12.63 -1.79 -2.23
C ALA A 101 -13.97 -1.07 -2.07
N ALA A 102 -14.07 0.15 -2.59
CA ALA A 102 -15.33 0.91 -2.57
C ALA A 102 -16.45 0.25 -3.40
N ALA A 103 -16.13 -0.28 -4.59
CA ALA A 103 -17.08 -1.01 -5.45
C ALA A 103 -17.65 -2.26 -4.76
N LYS A 104 -16.88 -2.88 -3.86
CA LYS A 104 -17.33 -3.99 -3.00
C LYS A 104 -18.09 -3.53 -1.74
N GLY A 105 -18.39 -2.25 -1.59
CA GLY A 105 -19.06 -1.67 -0.44
C GLY A 105 -18.17 -1.51 0.80
N GLY A 106 -16.85 -1.67 0.62
CA GLY A 106 -15.86 -1.46 1.66
C GLY A 106 -15.39 -0.01 1.77
N ARG A 107 -14.73 0.28 2.86
CA ARG A 107 -13.99 1.53 3.05
C ARG A 107 -12.72 1.26 3.85
N ILE A 108 -11.67 1.98 3.56
CA ILE A 108 -10.44 1.91 4.36
C ILE A 108 -10.73 2.57 5.73
N LEU A 109 -10.23 1.99 6.80
CA LEU A 109 -10.40 2.52 8.16
C LEU A 109 -9.11 3.11 8.72
N ASN A 110 -7.99 2.47 8.41
CA ASN A 110 -6.66 2.91 8.83
C ASN A 110 -5.61 2.33 7.89
N ALA A 111 -4.41 2.88 7.93
CA ALA A 111 -3.24 2.33 7.26
C ALA A 111 -2.00 2.56 8.14
N ASP A 112 -1.14 1.55 8.19
CA ASP A 112 0.17 1.63 8.84
C ASP A 112 1.23 1.11 7.88
N VAL A 113 2.24 1.94 7.60
CA VAL A 113 3.34 1.62 6.69
C VAL A 113 4.66 1.72 7.44
N THR A 114 5.44 0.66 7.39
CA THR A 114 6.81 0.67 7.93
C THR A 114 7.79 0.57 6.77
N LEU A 115 8.61 1.60 6.60
CA LEU A 115 9.69 1.65 5.62
C LEU A 115 11.00 1.18 6.28
N ILE A 116 11.57 0.11 5.74
CA ILE A 116 12.83 -0.45 6.24
C ILE A 116 13.94 -0.03 5.30
N CYS A 117 14.64 1.04 5.63
CA CYS A 117 15.77 1.53 4.87
C CYS A 117 16.75 2.31 5.77
N GLU A 118 18.02 2.24 5.44
CA GLU A 118 19.05 2.98 6.15
C GLU A 118 19.02 4.46 5.77
N ARG A 119 18.80 4.74 4.51
CA ARG A 119 18.64 6.07 3.89
C ARG A 119 17.58 6.01 2.79
N PRO A 120 16.87 7.13 2.51
CA PRO A 120 16.87 8.38 3.27
C PRO A 120 16.27 8.22 4.67
N LYS A 121 16.54 9.17 5.57
CA LYS A 121 15.88 9.17 6.89
C LYS A 121 14.41 9.53 6.72
N ILE A 122 13.53 8.66 7.19
CA ILE A 122 12.07 8.80 7.00
C ILE A 122 11.45 9.88 7.87
N ARG A 123 11.99 10.09 9.07
CA ARG A 123 11.42 11.00 10.07
C ARG A 123 11.14 12.42 9.54
N PRO A 124 12.03 13.07 8.78
CA PRO A 124 11.77 14.41 8.24
C PRO A 124 10.60 14.45 7.23
N HIS A 125 10.31 13.34 6.55
CA HIS A 125 9.31 13.23 5.48
C HIS A 125 8.00 12.62 5.95
N ARG A 126 7.94 12.11 7.20
CA ARG A 126 6.78 11.38 7.75
C ARG A 126 5.48 12.17 7.64
N GLY A 127 5.50 13.46 7.95
CA GLY A 127 4.31 14.29 7.87
C GLY A 127 3.74 14.39 6.46
N ALA A 128 4.60 14.62 5.46
CA ALA A 128 4.22 14.66 4.04
C ALA A 128 3.70 13.30 3.55
N MET A 129 4.37 12.21 3.93
CA MET A 129 3.95 10.85 3.59
C MET A 129 2.56 10.53 4.16
N ARG A 130 2.32 10.82 5.44
CA ARG A 130 1.02 10.60 6.07
C ARG A 130 -0.09 11.41 5.40
N ALA A 131 0.17 12.67 5.08
CA ALA A 131 -0.78 13.53 4.39
C ALA A 131 -1.12 12.98 2.99
N ARG A 132 -0.11 12.55 2.22
CA ARG A 132 -0.31 11.99 0.89
C ARG A 132 -1.08 10.66 0.93
N LEU A 133 -0.74 9.77 1.86
CA LEU A 133 -1.47 8.52 2.05
C LEU A 133 -2.93 8.77 2.46
N ALA A 134 -3.16 9.70 3.39
CA ALA A 134 -4.52 10.07 3.81
C ALA A 134 -5.37 10.55 2.62
N GLU A 135 -4.81 11.39 1.76
CA GLU A 135 -5.45 11.85 0.52
C GLU A 135 -5.80 10.69 -0.40
N LEU A 136 -4.83 9.81 -0.71
CA LEU A 136 -5.03 8.68 -1.63
C LEU A 136 -6.03 7.65 -1.10
N LEU A 137 -6.07 7.45 0.20
CA LEU A 137 -6.96 6.48 0.86
C LEU A 137 -8.35 7.05 1.18
N GLY A 138 -8.55 8.36 1.01
CA GLY A 138 -9.79 9.02 1.41
C GLY A 138 -10.01 9.03 2.94
N LEU A 139 -8.93 9.17 3.72
CA LEU A 139 -8.93 9.15 5.18
C LEU A 139 -8.58 10.52 5.77
N PRO A 140 -9.05 10.83 6.99
CA PRO A 140 -8.38 11.83 7.80
C PRO A 140 -6.96 11.37 8.14
N ILE A 141 -6.09 12.27 8.57
CA ILE A 141 -4.66 11.94 8.80
C ILE A 141 -4.44 11.05 10.04
N ASP A 142 -5.31 11.13 11.05
CA ASP A 142 -5.11 10.44 12.34
C ASP A 142 -4.94 8.92 12.23
N PRO A 143 -5.76 8.18 11.45
CA PRO A 143 -5.61 6.73 11.32
C PRO A 143 -4.51 6.31 10.33
N VAL A 144 -3.68 7.23 9.83
CA VAL A 144 -2.57 6.94 8.93
C VAL A 144 -1.25 7.04 9.68
N SER A 145 -0.51 5.93 9.72
CA SER A 145 0.81 5.84 10.34
C SER A 145 1.89 5.57 9.30
N VAL A 146 3.05 6.20 9.47
CA VAL A 146 4.28 5.89 8.73
C VAL A 146 5.43 5.82 9.71
N ALA A 147 6.09 4.68 9.74
CA ALA A 147 7.30 4.45 10.53
C ALA A 147 8.51 4.22 9.62
N GLY A 148 9.69 4.57 10.11
CA GLY A 148 10.96 4.23 9.49
C GLY A 148 11.79 3.40 10.46
N CYS A 149 12.33 2.27 10.02
CA CYS A 149 13.28 1.48 10.77
C CYS A 149 14.68 1.69 10.21
N ALA A 150 15.65 1.98 11.08
CA ALA A 150 16.97 2.44 10.66
C ALA A 150 18.03 1.33 10.57
N THR A 151 17.74 0.08 10.93
CA THR A 151 18.80 -0.94 10.97
C THR A 151 18.28 -2.32 10.64
N ILE A 152 18.65 -2.83 9.47
CA ILE A 152 18.83 -4.26 9.28
C ILE A 152 20.34 -4.49 9.38
N VAL A 153 20.82 -5.06 10.47
CA VAL A 153 22.17 -5.60 10.55
C VAL A 153 22.10 -6.98 9.89
N TRP A 154 22.55 -7.08 8.65
CA TRP A 154 22.90 -8.36 8.07
C TRP A 154 24.26 -8.75 8.67
N ALA A 155 24.24 -9.64 9.66
CA ALA A 155 25.42 -10.43 9.99
C ALA A 155 25.53 -11.52 8.93
N GLY A 156 26.45 -11.34 7.99
CA GLY A 156 26.87 -12.35 7.02
C GLY A 156 27.60 -13.49 7.70
#